data_a60a639eea3ac7dac24971f617905508
#
_entry.id   a60a639eea3ac7dac24971f617905508
#
_cell.length_a   1.000
_cell.length_b   1.000
_cell.length_c   1.000
_cell.angle_alpha   90.00
_cell.angle_beta   90.00
_cell.angle_gamma   90.00
#
_symmetry.space_group_name_H-M   'P 1'
#
loop_
_entity.id
_entity.type
_entity.pdbx_description
1 polymer ?
#
loop_
_entity_poly.entity_id
_entity_poly.type
_entity_poly.pdbx_seq_one_letter_code
_entity_poly.pdbx_strand_id
1 'polypeptide(L)'
;MPDSQTASTWWASEQAKGSRSLILSSLAFSLMTVCVKQLNGRIPVAEIVLVRALISLGLTGMGLRLAGVKPWGTAKARGLLFARGIAGSIALLCFFQAIDTLPLAAATVLQYTYPTFTALAALFLLGESLRKRIIFAVLLGWVGITFVVQPDWLTGDVQALPLTPALIGILGALFTALAYVSVRRLSATEHPLVIILYFPLISVPITLPWVIGTGVWPMGVEWIWLLGVGVLTQLGQIWVTDGLRRLPAARATSINYIQVVFAASWGWLWFSESISLWQIGGSGLVLIATMISLSAKNNQPT
;
A
#
# COMPACT_ATOMS: atom_id res chain seq x y z
N MET A 1 29.47 12.63 23.89
CA MET A 1 28.01 12.86 23.80
C MET A 1 27.74 13.41 22.43
N PRO A 2 26.93 12.77 21.55
CA PRO A 2 26.59 13.36 20.27
C PRO A 2 25.62 14.51 20.52
N ASP A 3 25.90 15.65 19.88
CA ASP A 3 25.20 16.93 20.03
C ASP A 3 23.67 16.78 19.89
N SER A 4 22.95 17.23 20.89
CA SER A 4 21.48 17.30 20.89
C SER A 4 20.91 18.17 19.74
N GLN A 5 21.71 19.07 19.18
CA GLN A 5 21.36 19.90 18.02
C GLN A 5 21.32 19.11 16.72
N THR A 6 22.18 18.09 16.53
CA THR A 6 22.17 17.26 15.31
C THR A 6 20.96 16.32 15.26
N ALA A 7 20.47 15.86 16.39
CA ALA A 7 19.26 15.04 16.48
C ALA A 7 17.99 15.85 16.11
N SER A 8 17.86 17.08 16.58
CA SER A 8 16.70 17.93 16.30
C SER A 8 16.57 18.30 14.83
N THR A 9 17.69 18.52 14.12
CA THR A 9 17.70 18.84 12.69
C THR A 9 17.31 17.64 11.81
N TRP A 10 17.66 16.40 12.23
CA TRP A 10 17.27 15.21 11.48
C TRP A 10 15.75 14.99 11.50
N TRP A 11 15.10 15.11 12.66
CA TRP A 11 13.64 14.95 12.80
C TRP A 11 12.85 15.99 12.01
N ALA A 12 13.41 17.15 11.76
CA ALA A 12 12.81 18.21 10.95
C ALA A 12 13.06 18.04 9.44
N SER A 13 13.97 17.15 9.04
CA SER A 13 14.33 16.95 7.63
C SER A 13 13.16 16.43 6.80
N GLU A 14 13.09 16.81 5.51
CA GLU A 14 12.06 16.32 4.58
C GLU A 14 12.08 14.78 4.44
N GLN A 15 13.25 14.17 4.57
CA GLN A 15 13.39 12.72 4.53
C GLN A 15 12.75 12.05 5.75
N ALA A 16 12.94 12.61 6.95
CA ALA A 16 12.34 12.08 8.18
C ALA A 16 10.81 12.25 8.15
N LYS A 17 10.31 13.38 7.66
CA LYS A 17 8.87 13.60 7.46
C LYS A 17 8.27 12.56 6.51
N GLY A 18 8.91 12.33 5.34
CA GLY A 18 8.47 11.32 4.38
C GLY A 18 8.48 9.91 4.96
N SER A 19 9.54 9.54 5.71
CA SER A 19 9.63 8.24 6.36
C SER A 19 8.53 8.04 7.42
N ARG A 20 8.25 9.06 8.22
CA ARG A 20 7.14 9.02 9.20
C ARG A 20 5.79 8.86 8.53
N SER A 21 5.53 9.61 7.44
CA SER A 21 4.30 9.47 6.66
C SER A 21 4.12 8.04 6.13
N LEU A 22 5.18 7.37 5.67
CA LEU A 22 5.10 5.99 5.18
C LEU A 22 4.83 4.99 6.32
N ILE A 23 5.44 5.16 7.48
CA ILE A 23 5.16 4.30 8.65
C ILE A 23 3.71 4.49 9.11
N LEU A 24 3.22 5.73 9.18
CA LEU A 24 1.81 6.02 9.52
C LEU A 24 0.85 5.47 8.47
N SER A 25 1.20 5.56 7.19
CA SER A 25 0.44 4.94 6.11
C SER A 25 0.34 3.42 6.29
N SER A 26 1.47 2.77 6.58
CA SER A 26 1.53 1.33 6.83
C SER A 26 0.71 0.91 8.04
N LEU A 27 0.73 1.71 9.10
CA LEU A 27 -0.11 1.49 10.29
C LEU A 27 -1.60 1.65 9.94
N ALA A 28 -1.99 2.71 9.22
CA ALA A 28 -3.37 2.92 8.83
C ALA A 28 -3.90 1.80 7.93
N PHE A 29 -3.12 1.37 6.94
CA PHE A 29 -3.51 0.24 6.09
C PHE A 29 -3.57 -1.09 6.84
N SER A 30 -2.70 -1.33 7.82
CA SER A 30 -2.77 -2.53 8.65
C SER A 30 -4.01 -2.55 9.54
N LEU A 31 -4.38 -1.42 10.14
CA LEU A 31 -5.63 -1.26 10.89
C LEU A 31 -6.86 -1.39 9.99
N MET A 32 -6.80 -0.84 8.77
CA MET A 32 -7.84 -1.06 7.76
C MET A 32 -8.05 -2.55 7.50
N THR A 33 -6.98 -3.33 7.42
CA THR A 33 -7.06 -4.79 7.23
C THR A 33 -7.80 -5.48 8.40
N VAL A 34 -7.62 -5.01 9.65
CA VAL A 34 -8.40 -5.48 10.80
C VAL A 34 -9.89 -5.22 10.59
N CYS A 35 -10.27 -4.00 10.16
CA CYS A 35 -11.67 -3.68 9.88
C CYS A 35 -12.25 -4.58 8.77
N VAL A 36 -11.49 -4.83 7.70
CA VAL A 36 -11.89 -5.75 6.63
C VAL A 36 -12.09 -7.16 7.16
N LYS A 37 -11.19 -7.66 8.01
CA LYS A 37 -11.30 -9.00 8.59
C LYS A 37 -12.55 -9.16 9.47
N GLN A 38 -12.99 -8.11 10.15
CA GLN A 38 -14.24 -8.10 10.93
C GLN A 38 -15.50 -8.15 10.05
N LEU A 39 -15.41 -7.74 8.78
CA LEU A 39 -16.50 -7.81 7.79
C LEU A 39 -16.53 -9.13 7.02
N ASN A 40 -15.46 -9.93 7.13
CA ASN A 40 -15.29 -11.15 6.35
C ASN A 40 -16.36 -12.18 6.65
N GLY A 41 -16.96 -12.74 5.59
CA GLY A 41 -17.95 -13.79 5.63
C GLY A 41 -19.38 -13.34 5.32
N ARG A 42 -19.76 -12.06 5.49
CA ARG A 42 -21.10 -11.57 5.16
C ARG A 42 -21.11 -10.49 4.08
N ILE A 43 -20.21 -9.52 4.16
CA ILE A 43 -20.15 -8.42 3.20
C ILE A 43 -19.21 -8.81 2.04
N PRO A 44 -19.70 -8.82 0.77
CA PRO A 44 -18.87 -9.11 -0.39
C PRO A 44 -17.71 -8.10 -0.52
N VAL A 45 -16.54 -8.59 -0.93
CA VAL A 45 -15.34 -7.77 -1.10
C VAL A 45 -15.57 -6.58 -2.04
N ALA A 46 -16.32 -6.78 -3.14
CA ALA A 46 -16.66 -5.70 -4.08
C ALA A 46 -17.41 -4.55 -3.39
N GLU A 47 -18.29 -4.87 -2.44
CA GLU A 47 -19.04 -3.89 -1.67
C GLU A 47 -18.15 -3.14 -0.67
N ILE A 48 -17.24 -3.83 0.02
CA ILE A 48 -16.24 -3.19 0.88
C ILE A 48 -15.41 -2.18 0.07
N VAL A 49 -14.99 -2.56 -1.15
CA VAL A 49 -14.23 -1.67 -2.05
C VAL A 49 -15.08 -0.47 -2.49
N LEU A 50 -16.35 -0.69 -2.85
CA LEU A 50 -17.24 0.39 -3.27
C LEU A 50 -17.46 1.40 -2.13
N VAL A 51 -17.83 0.91 -0.94
CA VAL A 51 -18.08 1.79 0.23
C VAL A 51 -16.80 2.55 0.61
N ARG A 52 -15.66 1.89 0.63
CA ARG A 52 -14.37 2.52 0.83
C ARG A 52 -14.08 3.62 -0.20
N ALA A 53 -14.36 3.35 -1.48
CA ALA A 53 -14.14 4.31 -2.54
C ALA A 53 -15.08 5.51 -2.43
N LEU A 54 -16.36 5.30 -2.08
CA LEU A 54 -17.33 6.37 -1.84
C LEU A 54 -16.93 7.27 -0.66
N ILE A 55 -16.52 6.68 0.47
CA ILE A 55 -16.02 7.43 1.64
C ILE A 55 -14.78 8.24 1.26
N SER A 56 -13.82 7.61 0.58
CA SER A 56 -12.59 8.27 0.13
C SER A 56 -12.89 9.42 -0.84
N LEU A 57 -13.83 9.23 -1.76
CA LEU A 57 -14.28 10.25 -2.71
C LEU A 57 -14.91 11.45 -1.97
N GLY A 58 -15.79 11.18 -1.00
CA GLY A 58 -16.42 12.22 -0.17
C GLY A 58 -15.40 13.01 0.65
N LEU A 59 -14.52 12.33 1.38
CA LEU A 59 -13.49 12.95 2.20
C LEU A 59 -12.47 13.74 1.35
N THR A 60 -12.05 13.20 0.21
CA THR A 60 -11.15 13.90 -0.71
C THR A 60 -11.83 15.11 -1.34
N GLY A 61 -13.09 14.97 -1.76
CA GLY A 61 -13.89 16.09 -2.32
C GLY A 61 -14.07 17.22 -1.30
N MET A 62 -14.36 16.88 -0.04
CA MET A 62 -14.43 17.85 1.05
C MET A 62 -13.08 18.54 1.27
N GLY A 63 -12.00 17.76 1.35
CA GLY A 63 -10.64 18.30 1.50
C GLY A 63 -10.23 19.24 0.38
N LEU A 64 -10.56 18.92 -0.87
CA LEU A 64 -10.31 19.79 -2.03
C LEU A 64 -11.10 21.11 -1.96
N ARG A 65 -12.37 21.05 -1.54
CA ARG A 65 -13.19 22.24 -1.34
C ARG A 65 -12.62 23.15 -0.26
N LEU A 66 -12.25 22.58 0.90
CA LEU A 66 -11.65 23.32 2.01
C LEU A 66 -10.29 23.93 1.66
N ALA A 67 -9.51 23.24 0.82
CA ALA A 67 -8.22 23.72 0.35
C ALA A 67 -8.34 24.71 -0.84
N GLY A 68 -9.54 24.94 -1.39
CA GLY A 68 -9.74 25.78 -2.57
C GLY A 68 -9.08 25.25 -3.85
N VAL A 69 -8.82 23.93 -3.93
CA VAL A 69 -8.09 23.28 -5.01
C VAL A 69 -9.06 22.69 -6.03
N LYS A 70 -8.84 22.97 -7.32
CA LYS A 70 -9.65 22.40 -8.39
C LYS A 70 -9.41 20.88 -8.51
N PRO A 71 -10.48 20.05 -8.63
CA PRO A 71 -10.34 18.58 -8.58
C PRO A 71 -9.68 17.95 -9.82
N TRP A 72 -9.67 18.67 -10.95
CA TRP A 72 -9.28 18.08 -12.24
C TRP A 72 -7.78 18.11 -12.53
N GLY A 73 -6.98 18.73 -11.67
CA GLY A 73 -5.54 18.91 -11.89
C GLY A 73 -5.21 19.73 -13.13
N THR A 74 -3.93 19.79 -13.48
CA THR A 74 -3.48 20.49 -14.70
C THR A 74 -3.80 19.68 -15.96
N ALA A 75 -4.07 20.35 -17.07
CA ALA A 75 -4.42 19.69 -18.34
C ALA A 75 -3.34 18.69 -18.79
N LYS A 76 -2.06 19.02 -18.56
CA LYS A 76 -0.91 18.17 -18.91
C LYS A 76 -0.84 16.88 -18.05
N ALA A 77 -1.31 16.93 -16.81
CA ALA A 77 -1.24 15.80 -15.88
C ALA A 77 -2.45 14.86 -15.94
N ARG A 78 -3.58 15.30 -16.55
CA ARG A 78 -4.83 14.52 -16.56
C ARG A 78 -4.65 13.09 -17.07
N GLY A 79 -3.93 12.90 -18.18
CA GLY A 79 -3.67 11.56 -18.71
C GLY A 79 -2.98 10.64 -17.70
N LEU A 80 -1.96 11.16 -17.00
CA LEU A 80 -1.24 10.40 -15.97
C LEU A 80 -2.08 10.20 -14.71
N LEU A 81 -2.94 11.16 -14.33
CA LEU A 81 -3.91 11.01 -13.24
C LEU A 81 -4.91 9.88 -13.51
N PHE A 82 -5.45 9.82 -14.73
CA PHE A 82 -6.31 8.70 -15.16
C PHE A 82 -5.56 7.38 -15.17
N ALA A 83 -4.36 7.34 -15.75
CA ALA A 83 -3.51 6.13 -15.77
C ALA A 83 -3.22 5.62 -14.34
N ARG A 84 -2.92 6.53 -13.39
CA ARG A 84 -2.76 6.21 -11.97
C ARG A 84 -4.03 5.61 -11.36
N GLY A 85 -5.18 6.18 -11.65
CA GLY A 85 -6.46 5.67 -11.16
C GLY A 85 -6.79 4.30 -11.72
N ILE A 86 -6.61 4.09 -13.03
CA ILE A 86 -6.80 2.79 -13.70
C ILE A 86 -5.83 1.75 -13.16
N ALA A 87 -4.54 2.08 -13.08
CA ALA A 87 -3.53 1.18 -12.55
C ALA A 87 -3.84 0.74 -11.10
N GLY A 88 -4.24 1.70 -10.24
CA GLY A 88 -4.64 1.38 -8.86
C GLY A 88 -5.88 0.47 -8.80
N SER A 89 -6.87 0.72 -9.66
CA SER A 89 -8.09 -0.09 -9.70
C SER A 89 -7.83 -1.51 -10.22
N ILE A 90 -7.04 -1.65 -11.28
CA ILE A 90 -6.63 -2.98 -11.79
C ILE A 90 -5.81 -3.72 -10.74
N ALA A 91 -4.85 -3.04 -10.09
CA ALA A 91 -4.06 -3.64 -9.01
C ALA A 91 -4.93 -4.23 -7.91
N LEU A 92 -5.96 -3.48 -7.49
CA LEU A 92 -6.89 -3.89 -6.45
C LEU A 92 -7.71 -5.12 -6.87
N LEU A 93 -8.27 -5.10 -8.09
CA LEU A 93 -9.04 -6.23 -8.62
C LEU A 93 -8.19 -7.49 -8.75
N CYS A 94 -6.96 -7.36 -9.27
CA CYS A 94 -6.03 -8.48 -9.36
C CYS A 94 -5.68 -9.04 -7.98
N PHE A 95 -5.48 -8.19 -6.99
CA PHE A 95 -5.18 -8.63 -5.63
C PHE A 95 -6.35 -9.38 -5.01
N PHE A 96 -7.58 -8.90 -5.17
CA PHE A 96 -8.74 -9.61 -4.67
C PHE A 96 -8.98 -10.92 -5.39
N GLN A 97 -8.83 -10.96 -6.72
CA GLN A 97 -8.91 -12.21 -7.47
C GLN A 97 -7.85 -13.23 -7.02
N ALA A 98 -6.65 -12.75 -6.69
CA ALA A 98 -5.60 -13.61 -6.15
C ALA A 98 -5.97 -14.17 -4.76
N ILE A 99 -6.57 -13.34 -3.87
CA ILE A 99 -7.04 -13.79 -2.56
C ILE A 99 -8.16 -14.83 -2.66
N ASP A 100 -9.07 -14.66 -3.61
CA ASP A 100 -10.20 -15.60 -3.80
C ASP A 100 -9.75 -16.96 -4.34
N THR A 101 -8.63 -17.01 -5.05
CA THR A 101 -8.20 -18.21 -5.81
C THR A 101 -6.91 -18.86 -5.30
N LEU A 102 -6.16 -18.17 -4.44
CA LEU A 102 -4.91 -18.65 -3.85
C LEU A 102 -5.02 -18.67 -2.31
N PRO A 103 -4.21 -19.48 -1.61
CA PRO A 103 -4.02 -19.31 -0.18
C PRO A 103 -3.63 -17.87 0.12
N LEU A 104 -4.24 -17.27 1.16
CA LEU A 104 -4.03 -15.87 1.51
C LEU A 104 -2.54 -15.52 1.68
N ALA A 105 -1.79 -16.46 2.23
CA ALA A 105 -0.34 -16.37 2.38
C ALA A 105 0.36 -16.17 1.03
N ALA A 106 0.07 -17.01 0.05
CA ALA A 106 0.67 -16.93 -1.28
C ALA A 106 0.26 -15.63 -2.02
N ALA A 107 -1.02 -15.27 -2.00
CA ALA A 107 -1.52 -14.02 -2.58
C ALA A 107 -0.80 -12.79 -1.98
N THR A 108 -0.59 -12.79 -0.65
CA THR A 108 0.11 -11.71 0.06
C THR A 108 1.59 -11.63 -0.36
N VAL A 109 2.32 -12.75 -0.42
CA VAL A 109 3.72 -12.75 -0.88
C VAL A 109 3.83 -12.21 -2.30
N LEU A 110 2.94 -12.66 -3.21
CA LEU A 110 2.92 -12.17 -4.59
C LEU A 110 2.64 -10.66 -4.65
N GLN A 111 1.67 -10.16 -3.89
CA GLN A 111 1.38 -8.74 -3.83
C GLN A 111 2.58 -7.93 -3.34
N TYR A 112 3.28 -8.40 -2.30
CA TYR A 112 4.44 -7.68 -1.76
C TYR A 112 5.71 -7.77 -2.63
N THR A 113 5.63 -8.31 -3.84
CA THR A 113 6.66 -8.13 -4.87
C THR A 113 6.63 -6.73 -5.50
N TYR A 114 5.55 -5.95 -5.29
CA TYR A 114 5.42 -4.60 -5.86
C TYR A 114 6.59 -3.65 -5.57
N PRO A 115 7.32 -3.67 -4.43
CA PRO A 115 8.47 -2.79 -4.24
C PRO A 115 9.61 -3.07 -5.21
N THR A 116 9.80 -4.33 -5.60
CA THR A 116 10.78 -4.70 -6.64
C THR A 116 10.40 -4.11 -7.99
N PHE A 117 9.14 -4.27 -8.40
CA PHE A 117 8.62 -3.64 -9.62
C PHE A 117 8.66 -2.11 -9.55
N THR A 118 8.39 -1.51 -8.37
CA THR A 118 8.49 -0.06 -8.18
C THR A 118 9.92 0.42 -8.34
N ALA A 119 10.91 -0.31 -7.82
CA ALA A 119 12.32 0.03 -7.99
C ALA A 119 12.72 0.02 -9.47
N LEU A 120 12.33 -1.03 -10.21
CA LEU A 120 12.58 -1.14 -11.65
C LEU A 120 11.83 -0.05 -12.44
N ALA A 121 10.55 0.15 -12.18
CA ALA A 121 9.76 1.18 -12.86
C ALA A 121 10.28 2.60 -12.56
N ALA A 122 10.72 2.88 -11.35
CA ALA A 122 11.33 4.17 -10.99
C ALA A 122 12.66 4.40 -11.72
N LEU A 123 13.49 3.36 -11.88
CA LEU A 123 14.72 3.44 -12.67
C LEU A 123 14.42 3.84 -14.12
N PHE A 124 13.49 3.15 -14.78
CA PHE A 124 13.23 3.37 -16.22
C PHE A 124 12.32 4.58 -16.51
N LEU A 125 11.30 4.82 -15.68
CA LEU A 125 10.28 5.83 -15.94
C LEU A 125 10.58 7.20 -15.27
N LEU A 126 11.33 7.20 -14.17
CA LEU A 126 11.67 8.42 -13.43
C LEU A 126 13.16 8.77 -13.51
N GLY A 127 14.01 7.88 -14.00
CA GLY A 127 15.47 8.05 -13.98
C GLY A 127 16.05 8.03 -12.55
N GLU A 128 15.33 7.47 -11.58
CA GLU A 128 15.82 7.36 -10.20
C GLU A 128 16.96 6.33 -10.11
N SER A 129 18.10 6.70 -9.53
CA SER A 129 19.21 5.77 -9.35
C SER A 129 18.92 4.76 -8.24
N LEU A 130 19.09 3.47 -8.54
CA LEU A 130 18.96 2.40 -7.57
C LEU A 130 20.25 2.23 -6.77
N ARG A 131 20.20 2.52 -5.48
CA ARG A 131 21.34 2.30 -4.59
C ARG A 131 21.40 0.83 -4.17
N LYS A 132 22.59 0.26 -4.10
CA LYS A 132 22.81 -1.12 -3.64
C LYS A 132 22.13 -1.40 -2.29
N ARG A 133 22.14 -0.43 -1.37
CA ARG A 133 21.46 -0.54 -0.06
C ARG A 133 19.94 -0.71 -0.18
N ILE A 134 19.30 -0.01 -1.12
CA ILE A 134 17.84 -0.12 -1.34
C ILE A 134 17.51 -1.47 -2.01
N ILE A 135 18.32 -1.90 -2.99
CA ILE A 135 18.17 -3.22 -3.60
C ILE A 135 18.26 -4.30 -2.52
N PHE A 136 19.29 -4.23 -1.66
CA PHE A 136 19.45 -5.19 -0.57
C PHE A 136 18.26 -5.14 0.41
N ALA A 137 17.79 -3.96 0.79
CA ALA A 137 16.62 -3.81 1.67
C ALA A 137 15.35 -4.40 1.03
N VAL A 138 15.13 -4.21 -0.26
CA VAL A 138 13.98 -4.78 -0.98
C VAL A 138 14.04 -6.31 -0.97
N LEU A 139 15.20 -6.89 -1.27
CA LEU A 139 15.40 -8.35 -1.28
C LEU A 139 15.26 -8.94 0.12
N LEU A 140 15.87 -8.30 1.13
CA LEU A 140 15.78 -8.73 2.53
C LEU A 140 14.34 -8.65 3.06
N GLY A 141 13.62 -7.57 2.72
CA GLY A 141 12.22 -7.41 3.06
C GLY A 141 11.35 -8.50 2.44
N TRP A 142 11.64 -8.88 1.19
CA TRP A 142 10.92 -9.96 0.49
C TRP A 142 11.12 -11.32 1.19
N VAL A 143 12.37 -11.65 1.57
CA VAL A 143 12.67 -12.86 2.36
C VAL A 143 11.94 -12.81 3.71
N GLY A 144 11.97 -11.67 4.40
CA GLY A 144 11.27 -11.50 5.68
C GLY A 144 9.76 -11.70 5.56
N ILE A 145 9.13 -11.14 4.52
CA ILE A 145 7.69 -11.31 4.27
C ILE A 145 7.36 -12.79 4.01
N THR A 146 8.17 -13.48 3.23
CA THR A 146 7.97 -14.91 2.96
C THR A 146 7.96 -15.73 4.26
N PHE A 147 8.82 -15.41 5.23
CA PHE A 147 8.82 -16.06 6.52
C PHE A 147 7.62 -15.64 7.41
N VAL A 148 7.19 -14.39 7.36
CA VAL A 148 6.00 -13.96 8.13
C VAL A 148 4.73 -14.61 7.62
N VAL A 149 4.57 -14.67 6.31
CA VAL A 149 3.36 -15.16 5.66
C VAL A 149 3.31 -16.68 5.62
N GLN A 150 4.46 -17.35 5.65
CA GLN A 150 4.60 -18.82 5.65
C GLN A 150 3.70 -19.51 4.61
N PRO A 151 3.90 -19.26 3.32
CA PRO A 151 3.11 -19.94 2.30
C PRO A 151 3.35 -21.45 2.35
N ASP A 152 2.33 -22.25 2.00
CA ASP A 152 2.34 -23.72 2.14
C ASP A 152 3.54 -24.39 1.46
N TRP A 153 4.05 -23.83 0.35
CA TRP A 153 5.25 -24.32 -0.32
C TRP A 153 6.53 -24.20 0.54
N LEU A 154 6.56 -23.32 1.55
CA LEU A 154 7.68 -23.20 2.50
C LEU A 154 7.55 -24.22 3.63
N THR A 155 6.34 -24.62 3.99
CA THR A 155 6.05 -25.54 5.10
C THR A 155 6.03 -27.01 4.68
N GLY A 156 6.15 -27.29 3.38
CA GLY A 156 6.27 -28.66 2.85
C GLY A 156 4.98 -29.26 2.31
N ASP A 157 3.85 -28.59 2.44
CA ASP A 157 2.59 -28.97 1.78
C ASP A 157 2.56 -28.44 0.34
N VAL A 158 3.33 -29.10 -0.53
CA VAL A 158 3.53 -28.65 -1.92
C VAL A 158 2.33 -28.99 -2.79
N GLN A 159 1.26 -28.22 -2.70
CA GLN A 159 0.38 -28.09 -3.86
C GLN A 159 0.95 -27.00 -4.78
N ALA A 160 1.28 -27.38 -6.01
CA ALA A 160 1.76 -26.42 -7.01
C ALA A 160 0.72 -25.29 -7.16
N LEU A 161 1.14 -24.03 -6.94
CA LEU A 161 0.26 -22.88 -7.11
C LEU A 161 -0.32 -22.87 -8.54
N PRO A 162 -1.64 -22.71 -8.71
CA PRO A 162 -2.23 -22.59 -10.03
C PRO A 162 -1.62 -21.40 -10.77
N LEU A 163 -1.11 -21.63 -11.97
CA LEU A 163 -0.32 -20.65 -12.73
C LEU A 163 -1.11 -19.36 -13.00
N THR A 164 -2.36 -19.47 -13.45
CA THR A 164 -3.18 -18.32 -13.83
C THR A 164 -3.44 -17.37 -12.64
N PRO A 165 -3.90 -17.82 -11.45
CA PRO A 165 -4.03 -16.98 -10.28
C PRO A 165 -2.71 -16.36 -9.81
N ALA A 166 -1.59 -17.10 -9.89
CA ALA A 166 -0.28 -16.57 -9.53
C ALA A 166 0.15 -15.42 -10.46
N LEU A 167 -0.06 -15.57 -11.77
CA LEU A 167 0.20 -14.51 -12.76
C LEU A 167 -0.69 -13.28 -12.52
N ILE A 168 -1.97 -13.45 -12.16
CA ILE A 168 -2.87 -12.37 -11.80
C ILE A 168 -2.34 -11.62 -10.56
N GLY A 169 -1.87 -12.34 -9.54
CA GLY A 169 -1.26 -11.73 -8.33
C GLY A 169 -0.01 -10.90 -8.67
N ILE A 170 0.88 -11.43 -9.52
CA ILE A 170 2.07 -10.70 -10.00
C ILE A 170 1.67 -9.47 -10.83
N LEU A 171 0.66 -9.60 -11.69
CA LEU A 171 0.12 -8.48 -12.47
C LEU A 171 -0.43 -7.39 -11.55
N GLY A 172 -1.12 -7.76 -10.47
CA GLY A 172 -1.58 -6.84 -9.44
C GLY A 172 -0.42 -6.06 -8.79
N ALA A 173 0.68 -6.75 -8.46
CA ALA A 173 1.88 -6.13 -7.92
C ALA A 173 2.54 -5.16 -8.93
N LEU A 174 2.59 -5.53 -10.20
CA LEU A 174 3.10 -4.65 -11.28
C LEU A 174 2.25 -3.38 -11.41
N PHE A 175 0.93 -3.50 -11.45
CA PHE A 175 0.04 -2.34 -11.52
C PHE A 175 0.10 -1.47 -10.25
N THR A 176 0.30 -2.07 -9.08
CA THR A 176 0.58 -1.33 -7.82
C THR A 176 1.85 -0.49 -7.97
N ALA A 177 2.91 -1.07 -8.51
CA ALA A 177 4.17 -0.37 -8.76
C ALA A 177 3.99 0.81 -9.74
N LEU A 178 3.28 0.60 -10.85
CA LEU A 178 2.98 1.65 -11.83
C LEU A 178 2.14 2.77 -11.21
N ALA A 179 1.17 2.43 -10.36
CA ALA A 179 0.39 3.41 -9.62
C ALA A 179 1.27 4.27 -8.70
N TYR A 180 2.19 3.68 -7.94
CA TYR A 180 3.07 4.40 -7.03
C TYR A 180 4.11 5.26 -7.75
N VAL A 181 4.69 4.77 -8.85
CA VAL A 181 5.58 5.57 -9.71
C VAL A 181 4.83 6.76 -10.32
N SER A 182 3.57 6.56 -10.74
CA SER A 182 2.70 7.64 -11.20
C SER A 182 2.43 8.67 -10.09
N VAL A 183 2.13 8.23 -8.87
CA VAL A 183 1.99 9.13 -7.70
C VAL A 183 3.27 9.93 -7.49
N ARG A 184 4.44 9.28 -7.50
CA ARG A 184 5.74 9.94 -7.35
C ARG A 184 5.93 11.03 -8.41
N ARG A 185 5.66 10.73 -9.68
CA ARG A 185 5.79 11.69 -10.79
C ARG A 185 4.79 12.85 -10.67
N LEU A 186 3.53 12.55 -10.38
CA LEU A 186 2.46 13.54 -10.22
C LEU A 186 2.67 14.46 -9.00
N SER A 187 3.29 13.95 -7.95
CA SER A 187 3.56 14.73 -6.72
C SER A 187 4.51 15.91 -6.92
N ALA A 188 5.19 16.00 -8.06
CA ALA A 188 6.01 17.14 -8.41
C ALA A 188 5.19 18.37 -8.90
N THR A 189 3.99 18.14 -9.45
CA THR A 189 3.20 19.17 -10.12
C THR A 189 1.75 19.29 -9.59
N GLU A 190 1.22 18.23 -9.00
CA GLU A 190 -0.18 18.17 -8.60
C GLU A 190 -0.35 18.16 -7.07
N HIS A 191 -1.48 18.70 -6.63
CA HIS A 191 -1.84 18.65 -5.21
C HIS A 191 -2.14 17.20 -4.78
N PRO A 192 -1.66 16.74 -3.60
CA PRO A 192 -1.84 15.36 -3.15
C PRO A 192 -3.30 14.87 -3.20
N LEU A 193 -4.26 15.71 -2.78
CA LEU A 193 -5.68 15.35 -2.81
C LEU A 193 -6.21 15.13 -4.24
N VAL A 194 -5.67 15.83 -5.24
CA VAL A 194 -6.02 15.60 -6.66
C VAL A 194 -5.53 14.23 -7.10
N ILE A 195 -4.30 13.84 -6.73
CA ILE A 195 -3.74 12.54 -7.06
C ILE A 195 -4.57 11.41 -6.43
N ILE A 196 -4.99 11.60 -5.17
CA ILE A 196 -5.79 10.61 -4.43
C ILE A 196 -7.19 10.48 -5.04
N LEU A 197 -7.80 11.58 -5.49
CA LEU A 197 -9.17 11.62 -6.02
C LEU A 197 -9.39 10.64 -7.18
N TYR A 198 -8.44 10.53 -8.10
CA TYR A 198 -8.61 9.76 -9.33
C TYR A 198 -8.74 8.26 -9.09
N PHE A 199 -8.19 7.74 -7.98
CA PHE A 199 -8.34 6.32 -7.65
C PHE A 199 -9.79 5.95 -7.30
N PRO A 200 -10.44 6.54 -6.29
CA PRO A 200 -11.84 6.24 -6.00
C PRO A 200 -12.79 6.66 -7.14
N LEU A 201 -12.47 7.73 -7.85
CA LEU A 201 -13.27 8.18 -9.00
C LEU A 201 -13.38 7.09 -10.09
N ILE A 202 -12.34 6.31 -10.30
CA ILE A 202 -12.30 5.21 -11.27
C ILE A 202 -12.79 3.90 -10.64
N SER A 203 -12.46 3.65 -9.37
CA SER A 203 -12.87 2.43 -8.69
C SER A 203 -14.40 2.32 -8.54
N VAL A 204 -15.10 3.44 -8.27
CA VAL A 204 -16.58 3.45 -8.11
C VAL A 204 -17.30 2.89 -9.34
N PRO A 205 -17.13 3.42 -10.57
CA PRO A 205 -17.84 2.90 -11.73
C PRO A 205 -17.43 1.45 -12.09
N ILE A 206 -16.24 1.00 -11.70
CA ILE A 206 -15.81 -0.37 -11.94
C ILE A 206 -16.50 -1.35 -10.98
N THR A 207 -16.61 -1.00 -9.70
CA THR A 207 -17.15 -1.91 -8.67
C THR A 207 -18.67 -1.84 -8.55
N LEU A 208 -19.30 -0.73 -8.90
CA LEU A 208 -20.74 -0.51 -8.77
C LEU A 208 -21.59 -1.60 -9.46
N PRO A 209 -21.32 -2.01 -10.72
CA PRO A 209 -22.11 -3.04 -11.40
C PRO A 209 -22.11 -4.38 -10.66
N TRP A 210 -20.99 -4.74 -10.03
CA TRP A 210 -20.87 -5.99 -9.27
C TRP A 210 -21.71 -5.94 -7.99
N VAL A 211 -21.71 -4.79 -7.29
CA VAL A 211 -22.48 -4.63 -6.05
C VAL A 211 -23.98 -4.59 -6.31
N ILE A 212 -24.43 -4.05 -7.44
CA ILE A 212 -25.86 -4.07 -7.80
C ILE A 212 -26.40 -5.51 -7.90
N GLY A 213 -25.57 -6.47 -8.33
CA GLY A 213 -25.96 -7.87 -8.49
C GLY A 213 -25.78 -8.74 -7.25
N THR A 214 -24.83 -8.40 -6.35
CA THR A 214 -24.41 -9.26 -5.24
C THR A 214 -24.35 -8.56 -3.88
N GLY A 215 -24.67 -7.28 -3.82
CA GLY A 215 -24.56 -6.46 -2.60
C GLY A 215 -25.53 -6.93 -1.50
N VAL A 216 -25.06 -6.84 -0.26
CA VAL A 216 -25.78 -7.20 0.95
C VAL A 216 -25.87 -5.98 1.87
N TRP A 217 -27.07 -5.60 2.32
CA TRP A 217 -27.22 -4.42 3.16
C TRP A 217 -26.48 -4.61 4.50
N PRO A 218 -25.51 -3.73 4.87
CA PRO A 218 -24.78 -3.83 6.13
C PRO A 218 -25.69 -3.62 7.34
N MET A 219 -25.43 -4.34 8.44
CA MET A 219 -26.24 -4.27 9.66
C MET A 219 -25.41 -3.88 10.89
N GLY A 220 -26.00 -3.05 11.73
CA GLY A 220 -25.47 -2.74 13.06
C GLY A 220 -24.00 -2.29 13.04
N VAL A 221 -23.14 -3.05 13.69
CA VAL A 221 -21.70 -2.76 13.85
C VAL A 221 -20.89 -2.80 12.54
N GLU A 222 -21.39 -3.43 11.49
CA GLU A 222 -20.71 -3.51 10.20
C GLU A 222 -20.51 -2.13 9.56
N TRP A 223 -21.43 -1.19 9.80
CA TRP A 223 -21.27 0.20 9.37
C TRP A 223 -20.06 0.87 10.01
N ILE A 224 -19.74 0.54 11.27
CA ILE A 224 -18.57 1.07 11.98
C ILE A 224 -17.29 0.54 11.31
N TRP A 225 -17.25 -0.77 10.98
CA TRP A 225 -16.12 -1.38 10.31
C TRP A 225 -15.94 -0.84 8.88
N LEU A 226 -17.04 -0.68 8.13
CA LEU A 226 -17.00 -0.08 6.78
C LEU A 226 -16.51 1.37 6.82
N LEU A 227 -16.98 2.17 7.78
CA LEU A 227 -16.50 3.52 7.99
C LEU A 227 -15.00 3.50 8.35
N GLY A 228 -14.59 2.60 9.24
CA GLY A 228 -13.18 2.38 9.58
C GLY A 228 -12.33 2.06 8.36
N VAL A 229 -12.78 1.13 7.49
CA VAL A 229 -12.10 0.81 6.22
C VAL A 229 -11.93 2.07 5.37
N GLY A 230 -12.98 2.87 5.19
CA GLY A 230 -12.95 4.08 4.36
C GLY A 230 -12.01 5.15 4.91
N VAL A 231 -12.13 5.48 6.20
CA VAL A 231 -11.33 6.53 6.86
C VAL A 231 -9.86 6.13 6.94
N LEU A 232 -9.55 4.90 7.38
CA LEU A 232 -8.17 4.42 7.48
C LEU A 232 -7.51 4.31 6.11
N THR A 233 -8.26 3.90 5.07
CA THR A 233 -7.78 3.95 3.69
C THR A 233 -7.44 5.38 3.27
N GLN A 234 -8.30 6.35 3.56
CA GLN A 234 -8.06 7.74 3.21
C GLN A 234 -6.81 8.30 3.87
N LEU A 235 -6.64 8.06 5.17
CA LEU A 235 -5.44 8.46 5.91
C LEU A 235 -4.19 7.78 5.33
N GLY A 236 -4.26 6.48 5.08
CA GLY A 236 -3.18 5.72 4.44
C GLY A 236 -2.78 6.30 3.09
N GLN A 237 -3.75 6.65 2.24
CA GLN A 237 -3.50 7.26 0.93
C GLN A 237 -2.89 8.66 1.03
N ILE A 238 -3.31 9.49 1.99
CA ILE A 238 -2.71 10.80 2.24
C ILE A 238 -1.24 10.64 2.62
N TRP A 239 -0.97 9.78 3.59
CA TRP A 239 0.39 9.59 4.10
C TRP A 239 1.31 8.88 3.11
N VAL A 240 0.84 7.88 2.34
CA VAL A 240 1.68 7.26 1.30
C VAL A 240 1.99 8.25 0.17
N THR A 241 1.04 9.08 -0.20
CA THR A 241 1.24 10.11 -1.23
C THR A 241 2.25 11.16 -0.75
N ASP A 242 2.18 11.60 0.53
CA ASP A 242 3.17 12.50 1.11
C ASP A 242 4.55 11.86 1.19
N GLY A 243 4.63 10.59 1.58
CA GLY A 243 5.89 9.84 1.59
C GLY A 243 6.54 9.71 0.22
N LEU A 244 5.76 9.34 -0.80
CA LEU A 244 6.21 9.24 -2.19
C LEU A 244 6.59 10.62 -2.78
N ARG A 245 6.00 11.70 -2.30
CA ARG A 245 6.40 13.06 -2.68
C ARG A 245 7.81 13.39 -2.19
N ARG A 246 8.18 12.96 -0.99
CA ARG A 246 9.42 13.33 -0.29
C ARG A 246 10.57 12.37 -0.51
N LEU A 247 10.28 11.12 -0.84
CA LEU A 247 11.28 10.04 -0.97
C LEU A 247 11.25 9.42 -2.36
N PRO A 248 12.40 8.91 -2.85
CA PRO A 248 12.44 8.08 -4.06
C PRO A 248 11.50 6.90 -3.95
N ALA A 249 10.86 6.52 -5.06
CA ALA A 249 9.79 5.52 -5.08
C ALA A 249 10.25 4.15 -4.54
N ALA A 250 11.44 3.68 -4.95
CA ALA A 250 12.00 2.42 -4.46
C ALA A 250 12.23 2.42 -2.94
N ARG A 251 12.71 3.54 -2.37
CA ARG A 251 12.89 3.68 -0.92
C ARG A 251 11.57 3.76 -0.18
N ALA A 252 10.62 4.51 -0.71
CA ALA A 252 9.30 4.66 -0.11
C ALA A 252 8.58 3.32 0.01
N THR A 253 8.58 2.53 -1.07
CA THR A 253 7.90 1.24 -1.09
C THR A 253 8.58 0.16 -0.26
N SER A 254 9.91 0.21 -0.10
CA SER A 254 10.60 -0.72 0.82
C SER A 254 10.32 -0.42 2.30
N ILE A 255 10.01 0.83 2.67
CA ILE A 255 9.56 1.17 4.03
C ILE A 255 8.18 0.56 4.32
N ASN A 256 7.32 0.47 3.31
CA ASN A 256 5.97 -0.08 3.49
C ASN A 256 5.93 -1.57 3.86
N TYR A 257 7.04 -2.30 3.74
CA TYR A 257 7.12 -3.69 4.25
C TYR A 257 6.76 -3.79 5.74
N ILE A 258 6.99 -2.73 6.54
CA ILE A 258 6.62 -2.70 7.96
C ILE A 258 5.11 -2.95 8.19
N GLN A 259 4.27 -2.73 7.19
CA GLN A 259 2.84 -3.03 7.27
C GLN A 259 2.58 -4.51 7.57
N VAL A 260 3.42 -5.42 7.08
CA VAL A 260 3.30 -6.86 7.33
C VAL A 260 3.54 -7.17 8.80
N VAL A 261 4.50 -6.49 9.43
CA VAL A 261 4.78 -6.64 10.87
C VAL A 261 3.58 -6.12 11.70
N PHE A 262 3.03 -4.97 11.33
CA PHE A 262 1.82 -4.46 11.99
C PHE A 262 0.65 -5.44 11.83
N ALA A 263 0.42 -5.97 10.62
CA ALA A 263 -0.65 -6.92 10.37
C ALA A 263 -0.51 -8.20 11.21
N ALA A 264 0.71 -8.76 11.29
CA ALA A 264 1.00 -9.92 12.15
C ALA A 264 0.77 -9.60 13.64
N SER A 265 1.15 -8.39 14.10
CA SER A 265 0.91 -7.95 15.47
C SER A 265 -0.59 -7.86 15.78
N TRP A 266 -1.41 -7.36 14.85
CA TRP A 266 -2.88 -7.34 15.02
C TRP A 266 -3.48 -8.74 15.00
N GLY A 267 -2.98 -9.66 14.16
CA GLY A 267 -3.35 -11.07 14.16
C GLY A 267 -3.23 -11.69 15.55
N TRP A 268 -2.08 -11.47 16.19
CA TRP A 268 -1.83 -11.94 17.55
C TRP A 268 -2.67 -11.23 18.61
N LEU A 269 -2.71 -9.90 18.61
CA LEU A 269 -3.34 -9.10 19.67
C LEU A 269 -4.87 -9.16 19.60
N TRP A 270 -5.45 -9.17 18.41
CA TRP A 270 -6.92 -9.02 18.23
C TRP A 270 -7.62 -10.33 17.86
N PHE A 271 -6.92 -11.17 17.13
CA PHE A 271 -7.51 -12.43 16.64
C PHE A 271 -6.96 -13.67 17.35
N SER A 272 -6.13 -13.50 18.39
CA SER A 272 -5.51 -14.59 19.16
C SER A 272 -4.79 -15.62 18.29
N GLU A 273 -4.24 -15.18 17.15
CA GLU A 273 -3.44 -16.02 16.27
C GLU A 273 -2.11 -16.37 16.94
N SER A 274 -1.70 -17.64 16.86
CA SER A 274 -0.42 -18.06 17.39
C SER A 274 0.74 -17.50 16.53
N ILE A 275 1.74 -16.90 17.16
CA ILE A 275 2.94 -16.44 16.45
C ILE A 275 3.95 -17.57 16.41
N SER A 276 4.36 -17.99 15.22
CA SER A 276 5.42 -18.97 15.02
C SER A 276 6.82 -18.32 15.13
N LEU A 277 7.85 -19.13 15.40
CA LEU A 277 9.25 -18.67 15.40
C LEU A 277 9.65 -18.09 14.03
N TRP A 278 9.11 -18.64 12.94
CA TRP A 278 9.33 -18.15 11.60
C TRP A 278 8.76 -16.73 11.39
N GLN A 279 7.58 -16.46 11.93
CA GLN A 279 6.96 -15.12 11.89
C GLN A 279 7.79 -14.10 12.69
N ILE A 280 8.34 -14.51 13.84
CA ILE A 280 9.24 -13.65 14.64
C ILE A 280 10.51 -13.34 13.84
N GLY A 281 11.16 -14.36 13.29
CA GLY A 281 12.38 -14.21 12.48
C GLY A 281 12.13 -13.35 11.23
N GLY A 282 11.03 -13.62 10.49
CA GLY A 282 10.63 -12.86 9.32
C GLY A 282 10.32 -11.39 9.64
N SER A 283 9.62 -11.14 10.75
CA SER A 283 9.36 -9.76 11.22
C SER A 283 10.67 -9.04 11.56
N GLY A 284 11.63 -9.71 12.17
CA GLY A 284 12.97 -9.17 12.42
C GLY A 284 13.68 -8.76 11.12
N LEU A 285 13.65 -9.61 10.08
CA LEU A 285 14.22 -9.29 8.77
C LEU A 285 13.52 -8.08 8.11
N VAL A 286 12.20 -7.99 8.19
CA VAL A 286 11.43 -6.84 7.69
C VAL A 286 11.81 -5.55 8.42
N LEU A 287 11.96 -5.60 9.75
CA LEU A 287 12.41 -4.44 10.53
C LEU A 287 13.81 -4.00 10.12
N ILE A 288 14.75 -4.94 9.96
CA ILE A 288 16.12 -4.64 9.49
C ILE A 288 16.08 -4.02 8.09
N ALA A 289 15.31 -4.58 7.16
CA ALA A 289 15.14 -4.04 5.82
C ALA A 289 14.59 -2.60 5.85
N THR A 290 13.59 -2.36 6.70
CA THR A 290 13.01 -1.01 6.89
C THR A 290 14.06 -0.04 7.47
N MET A 291 14.85 -0.45 8.47
CA MET A 291 15.90 0.38 9.06
C MET A 291 17.01 0.71 8.04
N ILE A 292 17.40 -0.24 7.18
CA ILE A 292 18.35 0.00 6.09
C ILE A 292 17.78 1.05 5.12
N SER A 293 16.50 0.95 4.78
CA SER A 293 15.83 1.92 3.91
C SER A 293 15.72 3.30 4.55
N LEU A 294 15.43 3.39 5.85
CA LEU A 294 15.38 4.63 6.60
C LEU A 294 16.76 5.32 6.68
N SER A 295 17.83 4.54 6.85
CA SER A 295 19.20 5.06 6.97
C SER A 295 19.85 5.47 5.65
N ALA A 296 19.26 5.11 4.51
CA ALA A 296 19.79 5.47 3.20
C ALA A 296 19.67 6.98 2.95
N LYS A 297 20.78 7.73 2.96
CA LYS A 297 20.81 9.17 2.67
C LYS A 297 20.45 9.42 1.21
N ASN A 298 19.60 10.42 0.92
CA ASN A 298 19.44 10.95 -0.45
C ASN A 298 20.59 11.90 -0.76
N ASN A 299 21.51 11.49 -1.63
CA ASN A 299 22.34 12.43 -2.36
C ASN A 299 21.65 12.61 -3.72
N GLN A 300 20.62 13.42 -3.81
CA GLN A 300 20.28 14.01 -5.10
C GLN A 300 21.32 15.10 -5.34
N PRO A 301 22.00 15.15 -6.48
CA PRO A 301 22.70 16.36 -6.87
C PRO A 301 21.66 17.48 -6.94
N THR A 302 21.95 18.55 -6.24
CA THR A 302 21.24 19.84 -6.29
C THR A 302 21.21 20.37 -7.71
#